data_e7cd39c953eddc415a1c3198ee4b5533
#
_entry.id   e7cd39c953eddc415a1c3198ee4b5533
#
_cell.length_a   1.000
_cell.length_b   1.000
_cell.length_c   1.000
_cell.angle_alpha   90.00
_cell.angle_beta   90.00
_cell.angle_gamma   90.00
#
_symmetry.space_group_name_H-M   'P 1'
#
loop_
_entity.id
_entity.type
_entity.pdbx_description
1 polymer ?
#
loop_
_entity_poly.entity_id
_entity_poly.type
_entity_poly.pdbx_seq_one_letter_code
_entity_poly.pdbx_strand_id
1 'polypeptide(L)'
;MKTMGITGGNGFIASLVKEAMQSTMEIIPLTRKELDLGETAAVRSWFNTHDYDYVFHTGAMAQTADCENHPELTHRINVDGTKEIAKACKEKNARLIFISTEQCFNGKTEEGPFTEDTPLCSVTAYGNHKAECEAFITSVLEDYIILRFSWMLGMSRPGIKASPNIIRNVMNAMFYQTPAKFTVNEIRGMTYAQKLADVFDKIIELPSGIYHVSDTNTHNTYESANIVAQKLGFTQEQIDACILPNHERYADRFRDYRLDTQKLKAHGIDFGTFEENVDACLKDFGWLK
;
A
#
# COMPACT_ATOMS: atom_id res chain seq x y z
N MET A 1 -14.47 24.08 -6.71
CA MET A 1 -13.59 23.24 -5.84
C MET A 1 -13.32 21.99 -6.64
N LYS A 2 -12.06 21.51 -6.67
CA LYS A 2 -11.73 20.26 -7.37
C LYS A 2 -12.40 19.07 -6.69
N THR A 3 -12.73 18.03 -7.47
CA THR A 3 -13.42 16.82 -7.00
C THR A 3 -12.51 15.60 -7.13
N MET A 4 -12.56 14.69 -6.14
CA MET A 4 -11.83 13.43 -6.17
C MET A 4 -12.77 12.25 -5.87
N GLY A 5 -12.91 11.34 -6.82
CA GLY A 5 -13.53 10.04 -6.59
C GLY A 5 -12.52 9.08 -5.96
N ILE A 6 -12.87 8.44 -4.83
CA ILE A 6 -11.99 7.45 -4.18
C ILE A 6 -12.66 6.08 -4.23
N THR A 7 -12.18 5.18 -5.08
CA THR A 7 -12.69 3.80 -5.10
C THR A 7 -12.19 3.02 -3.88
N GLY A 8 -12.96 2.03 -3.44
CA GLY A 8 -12.65 1.37 -2.17
C GLY A 8 -12.78 2.31 -0.97
N GLY A 9 -13.73 3.29 -1.05
CA GLY A 9 -13.88 4.44 -0.18
C GLY A 9 -14.00 4.17 1.33
N ASN A 10 -14.27 2.92 1.75
CA ASN A 10 -14.26 2.47 3.16
C ASN A 10 -12.92 1.80 3.55
N GLY A 11 -11.95 1.75 2.65
CA GLY A 11 -10.63 1.17 2.90
C GLY A 11 -9.79 2.02 3.85
N PHE A 12 -8.75 1.42 4.42
CA PHE A 12 -7.86 2.07 5.38
C PHE A 12 -7.25 3.36 4.81
N ILE A 13 -6.56 3.26 3.67
CA ILE A 13 -5.92 4.41 3.01
C ILE A 13 -6.94 5.42 2.51
N ALA A 14 -8.03 4.95 1.89
CA ALA A 14 -9.10 5.82 1.40
C ALA A 14 -9.68 6.72 2.51
N SER A 15 -9.90 6.14 3.69
CA SER A 15 -10.43 6.87 4.85
C SER A 15 -9.46 7.94 5.36
N LEU A 16 -8.16 7.63 5.43
CA LEU A 16 -7.13 8.58 5.89
C LEU A 16 -6.97 9.74 4.89
N VAL A 17 -6.87 9.43 3.61
CA VAL A 17 -6.76 10.45 2.56
C VAL A 17 -8.01 11.31 2.49
N LYS A 18 -9.21 10.72 2.62
CA LYS A 18 -10.45 11.48 2.70
C LYS A 18 -10.41 12.51 3.85
N GLU A 19 -10.00 12.08 5.05
CA GLU A 19 -9.92 12.99 6.20
C GLU A 19 -8.90 14.11 5.99
N ALA A 20 -7.74 13.80 5.42
CA ALA A 20 -6.70 14.79 5.14
C ALA A 20 -7.12 15.81 4.07
N MET A 21 -7.82 15.37 3.03
CA MET A 21 -8.11 16.19 1.85
C MET A 21 -9.48 16.89 1.85
N GLN A 22 -10.41 16.50 2.72
CA GLN A 22 -11.80 17.01 2.71
C GLN A 22 -11.95 18.53 2.92
N SER A 23 -10.92 19.20 3.46
CA SER A 23 -10.91 20.66 3.63
C SER A 23 -10.46 21.40 2.37
N THR A 24 -9.80 20.76 1.43
CA THR A 24 -9.19 21.34 0.24
C THR A 24 -9.91 21.00 -1.07
N MET A 25 -10.62 19.85 -1.08
CA MET A 25 -11.39 19.39 -2.24
C MET A 25 -12.64 18.62 -1.84
N GLU A 26 -13.56 18.46 -2.77
CA GLU A 26 -14.73 17.60 -2.59
C GLU A 26 -14.32 16.13 -2.78
N ILE A 27 -14.49 15.30 -1.72
CA ILE A 27 -14.14 13.90 -1.75
C ILE A 27 -15.39 13.04 -1.85
N ILE A 28 -15.47 12.21 -2.88
CA ILE A 28 -16.59 11.30 -3.12
C ILE A 28 -16.11 9.86 -2.93
N PRO A 29 -16.40 9.24 -1.77
CA PRO A 29 -16.01 7.85 -1.53
C PRO A 29 -16.91 6.91 -2.33
N LEU A 30 -16.33 6.07 -3.16
CA LEU A 30 -16.99 5.05 -3.95
C LEU A 30 -16.73 3.69 -3.28
N THR A 31 -17.68 3.25 -2.46
CA THR A 31 -17.60 1.93 -1.82
C THR A 31 -18.08 0.86 -2.82
N ARG A 32 -17.93 -0.42 -2.46
CA ARG A 32 -18.43 -1.50 -3.30
C ARG A 32 -19.94 -1.41 -3.58
N LYS A 33 -20.69 -0.78 -2.69
CA LYS A 33 -22.13 -0.60 -2.84
C LYS A 33 -22.47 0.40 -3.96
N GLU A 34 -21.71 1.49 -4.03
CA GLU A 34 -21.86 2.52 -5.08
C GLU A 34 -21.21 2.07 -6.38
N LEU A 35 -20.05 1.41 -6.32
CA LEU A 35 -19.25 1.01 -7.48
C LEU A 35 -18.60 -0.36 -7.26
N ASP A 36 -19.25 -1.42 -7.70
CA ASP A 36 -18.65 -2.77 -7.73
C ASP A 36 -17.71 -2.89 -8.93
N LEU A 37 -16.40 -2.97 -8.65
CA LEU A 37 -15.37 -3.09 -9.68
C LEU A 37 -15.45 -4.39 -10.50
N GLY A 38 -16.11 -5.42 -9.98
CA GLY A 38 -16.36 -6.66 -10.70
C GLY A 38 -17.45 -6.54 -11.78
N GLU A 39 -18.22 -5.45 -11.76
CA GLU A 39 -19.28 -5.15 -12.72
C GLU A 39 -18.81 -4.06 -13.70
N THR A 40 -17.96 -4.42 -14.67
CA THR A 40 -17.28 -3.47 -15.58
C THR A 40 -18.24 -2.55 -16.34
N ALA A 41 -19.43 -3.03 -16.71
CA ALA A 41 -20.46 -2.20 -17.33
C ALA A 41 -21.01 -1.14 -16.36
N ALA A 42 -21.14 -1.46 -15.07
CA ALA A 42 -21.56 -0.52 -14.05
C ALA A 42 -20.47 0.53 -13.80
N VAL A 43 -19.19 0.14 -13.81
CA VAL A 43 -18.07 1.08 -13.72
C VAL A 43 -18.13 2.12 -14.85
N ARG A 44 -18.26 1.67 -16.08
CA ARG A 44 -18.40 2.55 -17.25
C ARG A 44 -19.61 3.46 -17.13
N SER A 45 -20.77 2.92 -16.78
CA SER A 45 -22.01 3.68 -16.62
C SER A 45 -21.89 4.77 -15.54
N TRP A 46 -21.21 4.46 -14.44
CA TRP A 46 -20.98 5.42 -13.35
C TRP A 46 -20.19 6.64 -13.86
N PHE A 47 -19.05 6.41 -14.49
CA PHE A 47 -18.20 7.49 -14.99
C PHE A 47 -18.82 8.26 -16.16
N ASN A 48 -19.80 7.69 -16.89
CA ASN A 48 -20.54 8.46 -17.91
C ASN A 48 -21.38 9.58 -17.30
N THR A 49 -21.82 9.44 -16.06
CA THR A 49 -22.73 10.35 -15.37
C THR A 49 -22.08 11.17 -14.25
N HIS A 50 -20.81 10.89 -13.93
CA HIS A 50 -20.06 11.57 -12.87
C HIS A 50 -18.71 12.02 -13.41
N ASP A 51 -18.35 13.26 -13.11
CA ASP A 51 -17.08 13.86 -13.50
C ASP A 51 -16.20 14.05 -12.25
N TYR A 52 -14.91 13.82 -12.40
CA TYR A 52 -13.90 14.01 -11.36
C TYR A 52 -12.67 14.69 -11.94
N ASP A 53 -12.03 15.60 -11.18
CA ASP A 53 -10.70 16.10 -11.52
C ASP A 53 -9.64 15.03 -11.25
N TYR A 54 -9.85 14.24 -10.18
CA TYR A 54 -8.97 13.15 -9.74
C TYR A 54 -9.76 11.88 -9.47
N VAL A 55 -9.17 10.75 -9.80
CA VAL A 55 -9.65 9.43 -9.35
C VAL A 55 -8.53 8.76 -8.55
N PHE A 56 -8.72 8.64 -7.23
CA PHE A 56 -7.83 7.87 -6.38
C PHE A 56 -8.31 6.43 -6.31
N HIS A 57 -7.66 5.56 -7.07
CA HIS A 57 -8.06 4.17 -7.21
C HIS A 57 -7.36 3.27 -6.19
N THR A 58 -8.06 3.00 -5.06
CA THR A 58 -7.58 2.13 -3.99
C THR A 58 -8.31 0.79 -3.92
N GLY A 59 -9.45 0.68 -4.61
CA GLY A 59 -10.29 -0.52 -4.58
C GLY A 59 -9.60 -1.72 -5.22
N ALA A 60 -9.43 -2.80 -4.47
CA ALA A 60 -8.90 -4.07 -4.95
C ALA A 60 -9.20 -5.21 -3.97
N MET A 61 -9.20 -6.44 -4.45
CA MET A 61 -8.97 -7.61 -3.61
C MET A 61 -7.46 -7.79 -3.45
N ALA A 62 -6.93 -7.39 -2.28
CA ALA A 62 -5.48 -7.26 -2.05
C ALA A 62 -4.86 -8.41 -1.25
N GLN A 63 -5.67 -9.37 -0.76
CA GLN A 63 -5.15 -10.55 -0.07
C GLN A 63 -4.59 -11.52 -1.09
N THR A 64 -3.28 -11.81 -1.01
CA THR A 64 -2.60 -12.70 -1.96
C THR A 64 -3.27 -14.06 -2.02
N ALA A 65 -3.65 -14.62 -0.85
CA ALA A 65 -4.34 -15.92 -0.79
C ALA A 65 -5.69 -15.91 -1.53
N ASP A 66 -6.47 -14.82 -1.45
CA ASP A 66 -7.73 -14.70 -2.17
C ASP A 66 -7.50 -14.63 -3.68
N CYS A 67 -6.43 -13.95 -4.10
CA CYS A 67 -6.07 -13.87 -5.52
C CYS A 67 -5.64 -15.22 -6.09
N GLU A 68 -4.90 -16.01 -5.33
CA GLU A 68 -4.50 -17.38 -5.72
C GLU A 68 -5.69 -18.34 -5.74
N ASN A 69 -6.60 -18.24 -4.75
CA ASN A 69 -7.75 -19.14 -4.63
C ASN A 69 -8.90 -18.81 -5.59
N HIS A 70 -9.02 -17.55 -6.02
CA HIS A 70 -10.11 -17.05 -6.88
C HIS A 70 -9.57 -16.20 -8.04
N PRO A 71 -8.70 -16.74 -8.91
CA PRO A 71 -7.94 -15.93 -9.89
C PRO A 71 -8.84 -15.21 -10.88
N GLU A 72 -9.90 -15.83 -11.40
CA GLU A 72 -10.83 -15.21 -12.36
C GLU A 72 -11.62 -14.05 -11.73
N LEU A 73 -12.14 -14.25 -10.51
CA LEU A 73 -12.88 -13.21 -9.79
C LEU A 73 -11.97 -12.02 -9.48
N THR A 74 -10.78 -12.31 -8.96
CA THR A 74 -9.85 -11.25 -8.55
C THR A 74 -9.23 -10.54 -9.74
N HIS A 75 -9.00 -11.21 -10.87
CA HIS A 75 -8.60 -10.58 -12.12
C HIS A 75 -9.69 -9.62 -12.61
N ARG A 76 -10.95 -10.07 -12.66
CA ARG A 76 -12.09 -9.23 -13.07
C ARG A 76 -12.20 -7.95 -12.22
N ILE A 77 -12.06 -8.07 -10.89
CA ILE A 77 -12.14 -6.93 -9.98
C ILE A 77 -10.89 -6.04 -10.09
N ASN A 78 -9.71 -6.65 -9.99
CA ASN A 78 -8.45 -5.90 -9.87
C ASN A 78 -7.98 -5.36 -11.22
N VAL A 79 -8.19 -6.09 -12.30
CA VAL A 79 -7.65 -5.74 -13.63
C VAL A 79 -8.72 -5.14 -14.52
N ASP A 80 -9.81 -5.86 -14.77
CA ASP A 80 -10.82 -5.38 -15.72
C ASP A 80 -11.51 -4.13 -15.19
N GLY A 81 -11.84 -4.08 -13.88
CA GLY A 81 -12.37 -2.89 -13.23
C GLY A 81 -11.41 -1.69 -13.32
N THR A 82 -10.11 -1.90 -13.08
CA THR A 82 -9.08 -0.86 -13.21
C THR A 82 -8.95 -0.37 -14.66
N LYS A 83 -9.01 -1.26 -15.64
CA LYS A 83 -8.97 -0.89 -17.06
C LYS A 83 -10.14 0.01 -17.45
N GLU A 84 -11.34 -0.27 -16.95
CA GLU A 84 -12.50 0.61 -17.23
C GLU A 84 -12.37 1.96 -16.56
N ILE A 85 -11.83 2.04 -15.32
CA ILE A 85 -11.53 3.31 -14.66
C ILE A 85 -10.49 4.10 -15.46
N ALA A 86 -9.40 3.48 -15.92
CA ALA A 86 -8.37 4.17 -16.70
C ALA A 86 -8.93 4.72 -18.03
N LYS A 87 -9.79 3.94 -18.73
CA LYS A 87 -10.49 4.43 -19.94
C LYS A 87 -11.38 5.64 -19.63
N ALA A 88 -12.14 5.56 -18.53
CA ALA A 88 -13.01 6.64 -18.11
C ALA A 88 -12.21 7.90 -17.75
N CYS A 89 -11.08 7.78 -17.05
CA CYS A 89 -10.18 8.89 -16.76
C CYS A 89 -9.65 9.55 -18.04
N LYS A 90 -9.30 8.75 -19.06
CA LYS A 90 -8.91 9.27 -20.37
C LYS A 90 -10.02 10.08 -21.04
N GLU A 91 -11.23 9.54 -21.09
CA GLU A 91 -12.39 10.17 -21.72
C GLU A 91 -12.80 11.47 -21.04
N LYS A 92 -12.62 11.55 -19.71
CA LYS A 92 -13.02 12.68 -18.86
C LYS A 92 -11.89 13.66 -18.55
N ASN A 93 -10.66 13.40 -19.02
CA ASN A 93 -9.47 14.18 -18.64
C ASN A 93 -9.25 14.22 -17.12
N ALA A 94 -9.59 13.16 -16.41
CA ALA A 94 -9.35 13.03 -14.98
C ALA A 94 -7.96 12.45 -14.71
N ARG A 95 -7.23 12.99 -13.73
CA ARG A 95 -5.96 12.43 -13.30
C ARG A 95 -6.19 11.15 -12.48
N LEU A 96 -5.62 10.03 -12.92
CA LEU A 96 -5.67 8.76 -12.19
C LEU A 96 -4.50 8.65 -11.21
N ILE A 97 -4.79 8.46 -9.91
CA ILE A 97 -3.83 8.06 -8.90
C ILE A 97 -4.12 6.60 -8.54
N PHE A 98 -3.19 5.70 -8.89
CA PHE A 98 -3.37 4.25 -8.76
C PHE A 98 -2.43 3.67 -7.70
N ILE A 99 -2.98 2.87 -6.77
CA ILE A 99 -2.16 2.12 -5.81
C ILE A 99 -1.68 0.81 -6.43
N SER A 100 -0.37 0.71 -6.59
CA SER A 100 0.34 -0.51 -6.92
C SER A 100 1.13 -1.05 -5.70
N THR A 101 2.12 -1.92 -5.89
CA THR A 101 2.72 -2.70 -4.81
C THR A 101 4.14 -3.16 -5.12
N GLU A 102 4.99 -3.31 -4.09
CA GLU A 102 6.28 -4.00 -4.19
C GLU A 102 6.15 -5.47 -4.59
N GLN A 103 4.96 -6.08 -4.46
CA GLN A 103 4.73 -7.47 -4.90
C GLN A 103 4.95 -7.66 -6.40
N CYS A 104 5.03 -6.60 -7.17
CA CYS A 104 5.46 -6.66 -8.57
C CYS A 104 6.92 -7.13 -8.72
N PHE A 105 7.72 -7.14 -7.64
CA PHE A 105 9.12 -7.59 -7.64
C PHE A 105 9.34 -8.93 -6.93
N ASN A 106 8.30 -9.60 -6.44
CA ASN A 106 8.45 -10.76 -5.55
C ASN A 106 9.04 -12.01 -6.21
N GLY A 107 9.14 -12.04 -7.53
CA GLY A 107 9.85 -13.06 -8.31
C GLY A 107 11.33 -12.77 -8.57
N LYS A 108 11.80 -11.55 -8.23
CA LYS A 108 13.19 -11.16 -8.39
C LYS A 108 14.11 -12.00 -7.50
N THR A 109 15.29 -12.33 -8.05
CA THR A 109 16.36 -13.03 -7.34
C THR A 109 17.50 -12.11 -6.96
N GLU A 110 17.59 -10.95 -7.59
CA GLU A 110 18.54 -9.89 -7.29
C GLU A 110 18.16 -9.19 -6.00
N GLU A 111 19.14 -8.62 -5.32
CA GLU A 111 18.92 -7.81 -4.12
C GLU A 111 18.42 -6.41 -4.50
N GLY A 112 17.49 -5.87 -3.67
CA GLY A 112 17.06 -4.48 -3.74
C GLY A 112 18.07 -3.51 -3.09
N PRO A 113 17.72 -2.22 -2.99
CA PRO A 113 16.42 -1.66 -3.33
C PRO A 113 16.18 -1.55 -4.84
N PHE A 114 14.95 -1.87 -5.28
CA PHE A 114 14.56 -1.75 -6.68
C PHE A 114 14.14 -0.33 -7.02
N THR A 115 14.55 0.16 -8.19
CA THR A 115 14.13 1.45 -8.75
C THR A 115 12.83 1.30 -9.54
N GLU A 116 12.19 2.43 -9.88
CA GLU A 116 10.97 2.44 -10.70
C GLU A 116 11.19 1.85 -12.10
N ASP A 117 12.43 1.93 -12.62
CA ASP A 117 12.82 1.42 -13.94
C ASP A 117 13.20 -0.07 -13.90
N THR A 118 13.29 -0.68 -12.72
CA THR A 118 13.57 -2.11 -12.59
C THR A 118 12.46 -2.94 -13.23
N PRO A 119 12.75 -3.85 -14.17
CA PRO A 119 11.73 -4.69 -14.79
C PRO A 119 10.93 -5.48 -13.77
N LEU A 120 9.61 -5.46 -13.88
CA LEU A 120 8.73 -6.18 -12.99
C LEU A 120 8.88 -7.69 -13.16
N CYS A 121 8.81 -8.43 -12.08
CA CYS A 121 8.84 -9.89 -12.05
C CYS A 121 8.04 -10.35 -10.84
N SER A 122 6.77 -10.73 -11.04
CA SER A 122 5.93 -11.26 -9.97
C SER A 122 5.65 -12.74 -10.18
N VAL A 123 5.58 -13.47 -9.07
CA VAL A 123 5.18 -14.89 -9.03
C VAL A 123 3.82 -15.10 -8.36
N THR A 124 3.16 -14.03 -7.94
CA THR A 124 1.83 -14.09 -7.33
C THR A 124 0.77 -13.49 -8.25
N ALA A 125 -0.45 -14.02 -8.18
CA ALA A 125 -1.60 -13.49 -8.93
C ALA A 125 -1.82 -12.01 -8.63
N TYR A 126 -1.78 -11.60 -7.36
CA TYR A 126 -1.94 -10.21 -6.97
C TYR A 126 -0.87 -9.28 -7.59
N GLY A 127 0.40 -9.64 -7.51
CA GLY A 127 1.48 -8.85 -8.11
C GLY A 127 1.36 -8.77 -9.64
N ASN A 128 0.98 -9.86 -10.29
CA ASN A 128 0.72 -9.90 -11.74
C ASN A 128 -0.47 -9.00 -12.13
N HIS A 129 -1.57 -9.01 -11.35
CA HIS A 129 -2.69 -8.10 -11.58
C HIS A 129 -2.26 -6.63 -11.51
N LYS A 130 -1.44 -6.27 -10.52
CA LYS A 130 -0.94 -4.89 -10.39
C LYS A 130 0.01 -4.51 -11.52
N ALA A 131 0.91 -5.40 -11.93
CA ALA A 131 1.80 -5.19 -13.07
C ALA A 131 1.03 -5.01 -14.40
N GLU A 132 -0.03 -5.81 -14.61
CA GLU A 132 -0.91 -5.67 -15.79
C GLU A 132 -1.66 -4.33 -15.78
N CYS A 133 -2.14 -3.89 -14.62
CA CYS A 133 -2.78 -2.58 -14.46
C CYS A 133 -1.80 -1.44 -14.78
N GLU A 134 -0.57 -1.49 -14.24
CA GLU A 134 0.46 -0.48 -14.54
C GLU A 134 0.73 -0.38 -16.04
N ALA A 135 0.94 -1.53 -16.69
CA ALA A 135 1.19 -1.57 -18.14
C ALA A 135 0.02 -0.99 -18.93
N PHE A 136 -1.23 -1.28 -18.54
CA PHE A 136 -2.40 -0.73 -19.20
C PHE A 136 -2.53 0.77 -18.97
N ILE A 137 -2.43 1.24 -17.72
CA ILE A 137 -2.54 2.66 -17.36
C ILE A 137 -1.52 3.48 -18.16
N THR A 138 -0.25 3.06 -18.15
CA THR A 138 0.83 3.77 -18.86
C THR A 138 0.66 3.76 -20.38
N SER A 139 -0.04 2.78 -20.94
CA SER A 139 -0.31 2.69 -22.38
C SER A 139 -1.46 3.59 -22.85
N VAL A 140 -2.39 3.95 -21.95
CA VAL A 140 -3.61 4.68 -22.34
C VAL A 140 -3.69 6.09 -21.80
N LEU A 141 -3.04 6.41 -20.67
CA LEU A 141 -3.10 7.72 -20.01
C LEU A 141 -1.78 8.46 -20.16
N GLU A 142 -1.88 9.77 -20.39
CA GLU A 142 -0.75 10.70 -20.30
C GLU A 142 -0.64 11.33 -18.90
N ASP A 143 -1.78 11.46 -18.20
CA ASP A 143 -1.85 12.06 -16.87
C ASP A 143 -2.26 11.03 -15.81
N TYR A 144 -1.25 10.48 -15.13
CA TYR A 144 -1.42 9.46 -14.09
C TYR A 144 -0.32 9.52 -13.05
N ILE A 145 -0.61 9.01 -11.87
CA ILE A 145 0.37 8.73 -10.81
C ILE A 145 0.16 7.28 -10.37
N ILE A 146 1.20 6.46 -10.46
CA ILE A 146 1.21 5.10 -9.94
C ILE A 146 2.08 5.08 -8.70
N LEU A 147 1.50 4.67 -7.58
CA LEU A 147 2.16 4.60 -6.28
C LEU A 147 2.41 3.13 -5.92
N ARG A 148 3.65 2.66 -6.02
CA ARG A 148 4.03 1.34 -5.55
C ARG A 148 4.28 1.40 -4.05
N PHE A 149 3.35 0.86 -3.29
CA PHE A 149 3.46 0.77 -1.83
C PHE A 149 4.23 -0.47 -1.41
N SER A 150 4.93 -0.35 -0.31
CA SER A 150 5.43 -1.49 0.45
C SER A 150 4.40 -1.93 1.50
N TRP A 151 4.79 -2.74 2.48
CA TRP A 151 3.86 -3.22 3.50
C TRP A 151 3.33 -2.06 4.33
N MET A 152 2.00 -1.96 4.41
CA MET A 152 1.36 -0.84 5.12
C MET A 152 1.68 -0.86 6.60
N LEU A 153 2.07 0.30 7.14
CA LEU A 153 2.25 0.55 8.56
C LEU A 153 1.13 1.47 9.06
N GLY A 154 0.55 1.15 10.21
CA GLY A 154 -0.48 1.99 10.83
C GLY A 154 -1.36 1.20 11.78
N MET A 155 -2.18 1.88 12.56
CA MET A 155 -3.05 1.29 13.57
C MET A 155 -4.52 1.60 13.28
N SER A 156 -5.39 0.69 13.72
CA SER A 156 -6.84 0.89 13.63
C SER A 156 -7.30 1.97 14.59
N ARG A 157 -8.31 2.73 14.19
CA ARG A 157 -8.99 3.70 15.04
C ARG A 157 -10.51 3.56 14.87
N PRO A 158 -11.33 4.20 15.70
CA PRO A 158 -12.79 4.09 15.59
C PRO A 158 -13.28 4.35 14.17
N GLY A 159 -14.02 3.38 13.60
CA GLY A 159 -14.54 3.44 12.24
C GLY A 159 -13.54 3.13 11.11
N ILE A 160 -12.23 3.02 11.39
CA ILE A 160 -11.17 2.78 10.38
C ILE A 160 -10.33 1.58 10.80
N LYS A 161 -10.46 0.48 10.05
CA LYS A 161 -9.68 -0.74 10.29
C LYS A 161 -8.40 -0.73 9.49
N ALA A 162 -7.25 -0.74 10.17
CA ALA A 162 -5.94 -0.88 9.52
C ALA A 162 -5.78 -2.26 8.87
N SER A 163 -5.01 -2.30 7.79
CA SER A 163 -4.53 -3.55 7.20
C SER A 163 -3.67 -4.33 8.20
N PRO A 164 -3.58 -5.67 8.07
CA PRO A 164 -2.61 -6.45 8.86
C PRO A 164 -1.20 -5.88 8.64
N ASN A 165 -0.47 -5.64 9.73
CA ASN A 165 0.87 -5.05 9.68
C ASN A 165 1.73 -5.51 10.86
N ILE A 166 3.02 -5.17 10.83
CA ILE A 166 3.99 -5.64 11.81
C ILE A 166 3.69 -5.15 13.23
N ILE A 167 3.28 -3.87 13.42
CA ILE A 167 2.95 -3.34 14.75
C ILE A 167 1.84 -4.17 15.39
N ARG A 168 0.74 -4.39 14.65
CA ARG A 168 -0.38 -5.19 15.14
C ARG A 168 0.03 -6.63 15.46
N ASN A 169 0.87 -7.24 14.62
CA ASN A 169 1.32 -8.61 14.84
C ASN A 169 2.19 -8.71 16.09
N VAL A 170 3.11 -7.76 16.29
CA VAL A 170 3.94 -7.65 17.50
C VAL A 170 3.09 -7.39 18.73
N MET A 171 2.17 -6.41 18.69
CA MET A 171 1.26 -6.12 19.81
C MET A 171 0.46 -7.37 20.22
N ASN A 172 -0.07 -8.12 19.23
CA ASN A 172 -0.79 -9.34 19.52
C ASN A 172 0.11 -10.38 20.22
N ALA A 173 1.33 -10.59 19.72
CA ALA A 173 2.27 -11.53 20.33
C ALA A 173 2.62 -11.12 21.77
N MET A 174 2.94 -9.84 21.97
CA MET A 174 3.44 -9.35 23.27
C MET A 174 2.34 -9.19 24.32
N PHE A 175 1.20 -8.55 23.98
CA PHE A 175 0.15 -8.28 24.96
C PHE A 175 -0.67 -9.53 25.32
N TYR A 176 -0.86 -10.44 24.37
CA TYR A 176 -1.57 -11.69 24.64
C TYR A 176 -0.63 -12.85 25.03
N GLN A 177 0.68 -12.60 25.14
CA GLN A 177 1.71 -13.59 25.45
C GLN A 177 1.58 -14.85 24.56
N THR A 178 1.30 -14.61 23.28
CA THR A 178 1.15 -15.67 22.25
C THR A 178 2.34 -15.60 21.31
N PRO A 179 3.33 -16.49 21.43
CA PRO A 179 4.53 -16.45 20.61
C PRO A 179 4.21 -16.46 19.11
N ALA A 180 4.84 -15.58 18.36
CA ALA A 180 4.69 -15.46 16.92
C ALA A 180 6.05 -15.53 16.22
N LYS A 181 6.09 -16.21 15.07
CA LYS A 181 7.30 -16.36 14.25
C LYS A 181 7.38 -15.27 13.17
N PHE A 182 8.52 -14.58 13.09
CA PHE A 182 8.83 -13.58 12.09
C PHE A 182 10.02 -14.04 11.24
N THR A 183 9.91 -13.93 9.91
CA THR A 183 10.95 -14.47 9.03
C THR A 183 12.26 -13.67 9.10
N VAL A 184 13.37 -14.39 9.09
CA VAL A 184 14.72 -13.84 8.96
C VAL A 184 15.17 -13.72 7.49
N ASN A 185 14.42 -14.35 6.59
CA ASN A 185 14.77 -14.49 5.17
C ASN A 185 14.06 -13.44 4.27
N GLU A 186 13.58 -12.36 4.85
CA GLU A 186 12.90 -11.29 4.11
C GLU A 186 13.23 -9.92 4.68
N ILE A 187 13.55 -8.98 3.80
CA ILE A 187 13.66 -7.56 4.09
C ILE A 187 12.73 -6.76 3.18
N ARG A 188 12.04 -5.77 3.73
CA ARG A 188 11.18 -4.84 2.99
C ARG A 188 11.07 -3.50 3.70
N GLY A 189 10.76 -2.45 2.97
CA GLY A 189 10.32 -1.21 3.57
C GLY A 189 8.86 -1.25 4.00
N MET A 190 8.39 -0.17 4.58
CA MET A 190 7.00 0.00 4.99
C MET A 190 6.47 1.36 4.53
N THR A 191 5.17 1.41 4.23
CA THR A 191 4.47 2.65 3.89
C THR A 191 3.64 3.08 5.08
N TYR A 192 4.05 4.15 5.77
CA TYR A 192 3.29 4.67 6.91
C TYR A 192 2.05 5.42 6.40
N ALA A 193 0.88 4.88 6.73
CA ALA A 193 -0.40 5.32 6.16
C ALA A 193 -0.79 6.75 6.54
N GLN A 194 -0.54 7.17 7.79
CA GLN A 194 -0.83 8.55 8.22
C GLN A 194 0.07 9.54 7.49
N LYS A 195 1.37 9.26 7.42
CA LYS A 195 2.32 10.10 6.68
C LYS A 195 1.95 10.22 5.20
N LEU A 196 1.46 9.13 4.58
CA LEU A 196 0.93 9.19 3.22
C LEU A 196 -0.22 10.18 3.12
N ALA A 197 -1.18 10.14 4.04
CA ALA A 197 -2.32 11.04 4.05
C ALA A 197 -1.88 12.50 4.26
N ASP A 198 -0.92 12.74 5.14
CA ASP A 198 -0.40 14.09 5.47
C ASP A 198 0.33 14.76 4.30
N VAL A 199 0.88 13.98 3.35
CA VAL A 199 1.59 14.51 2.16
C VAL A 199 0.81 14.29 0.87
N PHE A 200 -0.46 13.87 0.95
CA PHE A 200 -1.23 13.50 -0.24
C PHE A 200 -1.51 14.67 -1.17
N ASP A 201 -1.63 15.88 -0.62
CA ASP A 201 -1.72 17.13 -1.37
C ASP A 201 -0.51 17.35 -2.30
N LYS A 202 0.70 16.99 -1.85
CA LYS A 202 1.92 17.04 -2.68
C LYS A 202 1.95 15.89 -3.70
N ILE A 203 1.45 14.71 -3.31
CA ILE A 203 1.41 13.55 -4.19
C ILE A 203 0.56 13.81 -5.42
N ILE A 204 -0.61 14.40 -5.27
CA ILE A 204 -1.49 14.68 -6.42
C ILE A 204 -0.93 15.70 -7.40
N GLU A 205 0.09 16.47 -7.00
CA GLU A 205 0.77 17.48 -7.84
C GLU A 205 2.09 16.97 -8.46
N LEU A 206 2.47 15.71 -8.20
CA LEU A 206 3.65 15.10 -8.82
C LEU A 206 3.52 15.07 -10.35
N PRO A 207 4.62 15.14 -11.10
CA PRO A 207 4.60 14.83 -12.52
C PRO A 207 4.04 13.43 -12.78
N SER A 208 3.40 13.23 -13.95
CA SER A 208 2.93 11.90 -14.35
C SER A 208 4.05 10.88 -14.31
N GLY A 209 3.77 9.72 -13.72
CA GLY A 209 4.78 8.68 -13.59
C GLY A 209 4.51 7.65 -12.49
N ILE A 210 5.49 6.77 -12.31
CA ILE A 210 5.50 5.74 -11.27
C ILE A 210 6.42 6.21 -10.14
N TYR A 211 5.99 6.02 -8.90
CA TYR A 211 6.72 6.41 -7.68
C TYR A 211 6.69 5.30 -6.65
N HIS A 212 7.83 5.03 -6.04
CA HIS A 212 7.95 4.15 -4.89
C HIS A 212 7.66 4.90 -3.60
N VAL A 213 6.75 4.36 -2.79
CA VAL A 213 6.29 4.99 -1.55
C VAL A 213 6.58 4.03 -0.39
N SER A 214 7.71 4.21 0.23
CA SER A 214 8.22 3.35 1.30
C SER A 214 9.19 4.12 2.19
N ASP A 215 9.36 3.66 3.42
CA ASP A 215 10.50 4.04 4.24
C ASP A 215 11.79 3.31 3.79
N THR A 216 12.91 3.74 4.36
CA THR A 216 14.17 3.02 4.26
C THR A 216 14.28 2.05 5.44
N ASN A 217 14.34 0.76 5.16
CA ASN A 217 14.53 -0.28 6.15
C ASN A 217 15.77 -1.14 5.81
N THR A 218 16.59 -1.41 6.81
CA THR A 218 17.79 -2.27 6.71
C THR A 218 17.66 -3.56 7.52
N HIS A 219 16.51 -3.78 8.15
CA HIS A 219 16.25 -4.91 9.06
C HIS A 219 15.37 -5.95 8.38
N ASN A 220 15.66 -7.23 8.59
CA ASN A 220 14.72 -8.28 8.20
C ASN A 220 13.45 -8.22 9.06
N THR A 221 12.42 -9.02 8.69
CA THR A 221 11.12 -8.94 9.37
C THR A 221 11.20 -9.33 10.85
N TYR A 222 12.09 -10.25 11.25
CA TYR A 222 12.31 -10.61 12.65
C TYR A 222 12.96 -9.47 13.42
N GLU A 223 14.02 -8.86 12.89
CA GLU A 223 14.68 -7.68 13.50
C GLU A 223 13.71 -6.50 13.62
N SER A 224 12.94 -6.24 12.57
CA SER A 224 11.89 -5.21 12.57
C SER A 224 10.85 -5.45 13.68
N ALA A 225 10.44 -6.72 13.91
CA ALA A 225 9.52 -7.07 14.99
C ALA A 225 10.14 -6.83 16.39
N ASN A 226 11.43 -7.14 16.57
CA ASN A 226 12.16 -6.83 17.81
C ASN A 226 12.21 -5.32 18.08
N ILE A 227 12.51 -4.51 17.07
CA ILE A 227 12.53 -3.03 17.17
C ILE A 227 11.15 -2.52 17.62
N VAL A 228 10.07 -2.98 17.03
CA VAL A 228 8.72 -2.59 17.44
C VAL A 228 8.45 -2.96 18.90
N ALA A 229 8.81 -4.18 19.34
CA ALA A 229 8.60 -4.62 20.71
C ALA A 229 9.44 -3.81 21.72
N GLN A 230 10.69 -3.47 21.37
CA GLN A 230 11.55 -2.61 22.20
C GLN A 230 10.95 -1.20 22.33
N LYS A 231 10.47 -0.60 21.23
CA LYS A 231 9.83 0.72 21.24
C LYS A 231 8.50 0.73 22.03
N LEU A 232 7.81 -0.41 22.13
CA LEU A 232 6.66 -0.59 23.02
C LEU A 232 7.04 -0.74 24.49
N GLY A 233 8.35 -0.79 24.83
CA GLY A 233 8.86 -0.81 26.20
C GLY A 233 9.00 -2.20 26.82
N PHE A 234 8.93 -3.28 26.04
CA PHE A 234 9.17 -4.63 26.54
C PHE A 234 10.65 -4.91 26.79
N THR A 235 10.95 -5.70 27.82
CA THR A 235 12.30 -6.16 28.10
C THR A 235 12.77 -7.21 27.10
N GLN A 236 14.08 -7.39 26.94
CA GLN A 236 14.61 -8.40 26.02
C GLN A 236 14.12 -9.81 26.35
N GLU A 237 14.03 -10.16 27.64
CA GLU A 237 13.49 -11.47 28.08
C GLU A 237 12.05 -11.69 27.63
N GLN A 238 11.19 -10.65 27.71
CA GLN A 238 9.80 -10.70 27.24
C GLN A 238 9.75 -10.83 25.71
N ILE A 239 10.63 -10.12 25.01
CA ILE A 239 10.72 -10.16 23.55
C ILE A 239 11.13 -11.56 23.09
N ASP A 240 12.19 -12.12 23.67
CA ASP A 240 12.71 -13.44 23.31
C ASP A 240 11.68 -14.56 23.54
N ALA A 241 10.78 -14.37 24.53
CA ALA A 241 9.71 -15.32 24.80
C ALA A 241 8.57 -15.29 23.77
N CYS A 242 8.35 -14.16 23.08
CA CYS A 242 7.17 -13.95 22.22
C CYS A 242 7.49 -13.69 20.76
N ILE A 243 8.66 -13.09 20.45
CA ILE A 243 9.09 -12.77 19.07
C ILE A 243 10.12 -13.83 18.65
N LEU A 244 9.70 -14.78 17.84
CA LEU A 244 10.54 -15.92 17.49
C LEU A 244 11.04 -15.82 16.05
N PRO A 245 12.31 -16.19 15.75
CA PRO A 245 12.81 -16.23 14.39
C PRO A 245 12.16 -17.37 13.60
N ASN A 246 11.85 -17.09 12.33
CA ASN A 246 11.35 -18.08 11.39
C ASN A 246 12.38 -18.29 10.28
N HIS A 247 13.14 -19.38 10.35
CA HIS A 247 14.13 -19.78 9.36
C HIS A 247 13.54 -20.62 8.23
N GLU A 248 12.32 -21.15 8.42
CA GLU A 248 11.67 -22.05 7.45
C GLU A 248 11.02 -21.26 6.31
N ARG A 249 10.37 -20.12 6.66
CA ARG A 249 9.75 -19.27 5.66
C ARG A 249 10.81 -18.65 4.75
N TYR A 250 10.66 -18.89 3.44
CA TYR A 250 11.62 -18.45 2.42
C TYR A 250 13.04 -19.02 2.63
N ALA A 251 13.14 -20.24 3.13
CA ALA A 251 14.41 -20.93 3.31
C ALA A 251 15.14 -21.21 1.98
N ASP A 252 14.40 -21.20 0.86
CA ASP A 252 14.93 -21.41 -0.49
C ASP A 252 15.84 -20.27 -0.98
N ARG A 253 15.53 -19.05 -0.60
CA ARG A 253 16.34 -17.85 -0.86
C ARG A 253 15.90 -16.66 -0.03
N PHE A 254 16.79 -15.72 0.20
CA PHE A 254 16.48 -14.42 0.80
C PHE A 254 15.56 -13.61 -0.13
N ARG A 255 14.60 -12.89 0.44
CA ARG A 255 13.65 -12.01 -0.27
C ARG A 255 13.97 -10.56 0.06
N ASP A 256 14.49 -9.83 -0.90
CA ASP A 256 14.67 -8.38 -0.77
C ASP A 256 13.59 -7.65 -1.57
N TYR A 257 12.67 -7.01 -0.86
CA TYR A 257 11.54 -6.26 -1.43
C TYR A 257 11.65 -4.77 -1.20
N ARG A 258 12.86 -4.28 -0.84
CA ARG A 258 13.07 -2.85 -0.63
C ARG A 258 12.88 -2.09 -1.93
N LEU A 259 12.26 -0.93 -1.81
CA LEU A 259 12.03 0.02 -2.90
C LEU A 259 13.01 1.18 -2.78
N ASP A 260 13.65 1.59 -3.87
CA ASP A 260 14.38 2.85 -3.95
C ASP A 260 13.35 3.99 -4.01
N THR A 261 13.50 4.98 -3.13
CA THR A 261 12.58 6.10 -3.00
C THR A 261 13.21 7.44 -3.41
N GLN A 262 14.38 7.42 -4.03
CA GLN A 262 15.10 8.64 -4.40
C GLN A 262 14.31 9.52 -5.36
N LYS A 263 13.55 8.93 -6.27
CA LYS A 263 12.68 9.68 -7.17
C LYS A 263 11.62 10.50 -6.41
N LEU A 264 10.95 9.90 -5.43
CA LEU A 264 9.96 10.58 -4.61
C LEU A 264 10.62 11.66 -3.72
N LYS A 265 11.79 11.36 -3.15
CA LYS A 265 12.59 12.31 -2.36
C LYS A 265 13.02 13.53 -3.16
N ALA A 266 13.34 13.38 -4.45
CA ALA A 266 13.68 14.51 -5.33
C ALA A 266 12.52 15.51 -5.49
N HIS A 267 11.28 15.09 -5.21
CA HIS A 267 10.09 15.96 -5.18
C HIS A 267 9.75 16.47 -3.76
N GLY A 268 10.67 16.31 -2.78
CA GLY A 268 10.48 16.80 -1.42
C GLY A 268 9.54 15.94 -0.56
N ILE A 269 9.30 14.68 -0.95
CA ILE A 269 8.48 13.73 -0.20
C ILE A 269 9.39 12.59 0.26
N ASP A 270 9.70 12.56 1.56
CA ASP A 270 10.56 11.53 2.18
C ASP A 270 9.79 10.80 3.27
N PHE A 271 9.75 9.47 3.18
CA PHE A 271 9.12 8.63 4.20
C PHE A 271 10.05 8.33 5.39
N GLY A 272 11.33 8.72 5.33
CA GLY A 272 12.29 8.52 6.41
C GLY A 272 12.71 7.07 6.60
N THR A 273 13.05 6.70 7.83
CA THR A 273 13.43 5.32 8.19
C THR A 273 12.26 4.55 8.80
N PHE A 274 12.39 3.23 8.86
CA PHE A 274 11.43 2.35 9.52
C PHE A 274 11.24 2.72 10.99
N GLU A 275 12.35 2.97 11.72
CA GLU A 275 12.34 3.33 13.13
C GLU A 275 11.62 4.65 13.39
N GLU A 276 11.84 5.66 12.54
CA GLU A 276 11.15 6.95 12.62
C GLU A 276 9.63 6.77 12.40
N ASN A 277 9.22 5.94 11.45
CA ASN A 277 7.81 5.68 11.18
C ASN A 277 7.13 4.86 12.27
N VAL A 278 7.85 3.92 12.90
CA VAL A 278 7.34 3.21 14.09
C VAL A 278 7.14 4.21 15.23
N ASP A 279 8.11 5.09 15.50
CA ASP A 279 7.99 6.12 16.54
C ASP A 279 6.83 7.07 16.28
N ALA A 280 6.70 7.56 15.04
CA ALA A 280 5.59 8.42 14.63
C ALA A 280 4.23 7.69 14.82
N CYS A 281 4.12 6.45 14.35
CA CYS A 281 2.91 5.67 14.51
C CYS A 281 2.54 5.44 15.98
N LEU A 282 3.51 5.10 16.83
CA LEU A 282 3.26 4.90 18.25
C LEU A 282 2.90 6.20 18.98
N LYS A 283 3.47 7.33 18.59
CA LYS A 283 3.09 8.67 19.11
C LYS A 283 1.69 9.07 18.69
N ASP A 284 1.33 8.91 17.41
CA ASP A 284 0.01 9.25 16.88
C ASP A 284 -1.12 8.49 17.59
N PHE A 285 -0.80 7.32 18.14
CA PHE A 285 -1.76 6.49 18.90
C PHE A 285 -1.54 6.53 20.42
N GLY A 286 -0.70 7.43 20.93
CA GLY A 286 -0.53 7.67 22.37
C GLY A 286 0.24 6.59 23.14
N TRP A 287 1.01 5.75 22.44
CA TRP A 287 1.88 4.73 23.05
C TRP A 287 3.26 5.26 23.44
N LEU A 288 3.70 6.34 22.79
CA LEU A 288 4.90 7.09 23.13
C LEU A 288 4.50 8.55 23.47
N LYS A 289 5.29 9.19 24.35
CA LYS A 289 5.14 10.61 24.71
C LYS A 289 5.89 11.52 23.75
#